data_9f00e8d98653214a4d0cd4b517604b5d
#
_entry.id   9f00e8d98653214a4d0cd4b517604b5d
#
_cell.length_a   1.000
_cell.length_b   1.000
_cell.length_c   1.000
_cell.angle_alpha   90.00
_cell.angle_beta   90.00
_cell.angle_gamma   90.00
#
_symmetry.space_group_name_H-M   'P 1'
#
loop_
_entity.id
_entity.type
_entity.pdbx_description
1 polymer ?
#
loop_
_entity_poly.entity_id
_entity_poly.type
_entity_poly.pdbx_seq_one_letter_code
_entity_poly.pdbx_strand_id
1 'polypeptide(L)'
;VLYHFALDELLCRLTGDGGPAVCHLWRHPRAFVMGVRDSRLPHAPQGEAMLRSLGYDTAVRHSGGAAVPLDAGVVNLSLILPFSSTGPAPDFHQDFEIMVELIREALRGTGQNVDTGEIAGAFCPGTFDLSIGGLKFCGIAQRRQRKAFIIQAFIIAEGSGSERARLVRSFYDIAAAGADPKQYPLVEANSTASLEELTNIGTGQNAVHPFIVAVKEVIRSWQSGKELTEAASRFTMPGTEEIRVMAEQMRQRYKGNSI
;
A
#
# COMPACT_ATOMS: atom_id res chain seq x y z
N VAL A 1 12.94 -0.56 -2.50
CA VAL A 1 11.50 -0.85 -2.34
C VAL A 1 11.27 -2.07 -1.47
N LEU A 2 11.85 -3.24 -1.81
CA LEU A 2 11.61 -4.50 -1.09
C LEU A 2 11.97 -4.46 0.39
N TYR A 3 12.87 -3.56 0.81
CA TYR A 3 13.25 -3.40 2.21
C TYR A 3 12.05 -3.16 3.14
N HIS A 4 11.13 -2.29 2.75
CA HIS A 4 9.95 -1.97 3.55
C HIS A 4 8.95 -3.14 3.61
N PHE A 5 8.74 -3.83 2.50
CA PHE A 5 7.92 -5.05 2.48
C PHE A 5 8.55 -6.18 3.29
N ALA A 6 9.88 -6.31 3.27
CA ALA A 6 10.60 -7.28 4.08
C ALA A 6 10.49 -6.96 5.59
N LEU A 7 10.57 -5.68 5.95
CA LEU A 7 10.33 -5.22 7.32
C LEU A 7 8.91 -5.57 7.77
N ASP A 8 7.88 -5.28 6.95
CA ASP A 8 6.50 -5.66 7.25
C ASP A 8 6.35 -7.17 7.50
N GLU A 9 7.00 -7.99 6.68
CA GLU A 9 6.98 -9.46 6.81
C GLU A 9 7.59 -9.94 8.13
N LEU A 10 8.71 -9.34 8.55
CA LEU A 10 9.38 -9.66 9.81
C LEU A 10 8.58 -9.16 11.02
N LEU A 11 8.06 -7.92 10.96
CA LEU A 11 7.19 -7.38 11.99
C LEU A 11 5.93 -8.23 12.16
N CYS A 12 5.35 -8.73 11.07
CA CYS A 12 4.18 -9.61 11.12
C CYS A 12 4.49 -10.94 11.84
N ARG A 13 5.69 -11.50 11.65
CA ARG A 13 6.13 -12.69 12.40
C ARG A 13 6.27 -12.38 13.88
N LEU A 14 6.95 -11.28 14.21
CA LEU A 14 7.15 -10.86 15.61
C LEU A 14 5.81 -10.61 16.32
N THR A 15 4.88 -9.91 15.67
CA THR A 15 3.53 -9.69 16.18
C THR A 15 2.79 -11.01 16.40
N GLY A 16 2.88 -11.94 15.44
CA GLY A 16 2.29 -13.28 15.55
C GLY A 16 2.89 -14.15 16.66
N ASP A 17 4.13 -13.89 17.05
CA ASP A 17 4.82 -14.59 18.15
C ASP A 17 4.67 -13.90 19.51
N GLY A 18 3.70 -12.98 19.64
CA GLY A 18 3.34 -12.31 20.89
C GLY A 18 3.89 -10.90 21.03
N GLY A 19 4.53 -10.37 19.99
CA GLY A 19 4.91 -8.95 19.92
C GLY A 19 3.68 -8.03 19.79
N PRO A 20 3.88 -6.72 19.95
CA PRO A 20 2.79 -5.75 19.86
C PRO A 20 2.27 -5.60 18.42
N ALA A 21 1.06 -5.05 18.28
CA ALA A 21 0.58 -4.51 17.02
C ALA A 21 1.49 -3.35 16.57
N VAL A 22 1.68 -3.21 15.25
CA VAL A 22 2.58 -2.21 14.68
C VAL A 22 1.89 -1.44 13.57
N CYS A 23 2.10 -0.12 13.56
CA CYS A 23 1.81 0.74 12.42
C CYS A 23 3.13 1.17 11.79
N HIS A 24 3.35 0.80 10.53
CA HIS A 24 4.53 1.17 9.75
C HIS A 24 4.14 2.13 8.64
N LEU A 25 4.69 3.35 8.71
CA LEU A 25 4.51 4.41 7.71
C LEU A 25 5.82 4.62 6.95
N TRP A 26 5.76 4.59 5.62
CA TRP A 26 6.94 4.79 4.80
C TRP A 26 6.62 5.41 3.44
N ARG A 27 7.64 5.96 2.79
CA ARG A 27 7.60 6.51 1.44
C ARG A 27 8.80 6.04 0.64
N HIS A 28 8.69 6.09 -0.68
CA HIS A 28 9.81 5.82 -1.59
C HIS A 28 10.00 7.00 -2.55
N PRO A 29 11.22 7.43 -2.84
CA PRO A 29 11.44 8.58 -3.73
C PRO A 29 10.95 8.33 -5.16
N ARG A 30 11.12 7.11 -5.70
CA ARG A 30 10.66 6.74 -7.04
C ARG A 30 10.72 5.23 -7.24
N ALA A 31 9.57 4.57 -7.25
CA ALA A 31 9.47 3.14 -7.49
C ALA A 31 8.17 2.76 -8.20
N PHE A 32 8.18 1.59 -8.82
CA PHE A 32 7.00 0.99 -9.43
C PHE A 32 6.84 -0.43 -8.91
N VAL A 33 5.78 -0.69 -8.17
CA VAL A 33 5.53 -1.96 -7.52
C VAL A 33 4.48 -2.73 -8.31
N MET A 34 4.88 -3.84 -8.90
CA MET A 34 4.00 -4.74 -9.66
C MET A 34 3.35 -5.78 -8.75
N GLY A 35 2.14 -6.20 -9.09
CA GLY A 35 1.57 -7.45 -8.59
C GLY A 35 2.18 -8.66 -9.29
N VAL A 36 1.93 -9.85 -8.75
CA VAL A 36 2.42 -11.12 -9.34
C VAL A 36 1.86 -11.35 -10.76
N ARG A 37 0.62 -10.92 -11.01
CA ARG A 37 0.02 -11.04 -12.36
C ARG A 37 0.71 -10.13 -13.37
N ASP A 38 1.06 -8.91 -12.96
CA ASP A 38 1.72 -7.93 -13.84
C ASP A 38 3.10 -8.43 -14.28
N SER A 39 3.85 -9.08 -13.38
CA SER A 39 5.17 -9.64 -13.70
C SER A 39 5.13 -10.85 -14.65
N ARG A 40 3.94 -11.39 -14.93
CA ARG A 40 3.70 -12.51 -15.85
C ARG A 40 3.10 -12.08 -17.18
N LEU A 41 2.90 -10.79 -17.40
CA LEU A 41 2.43 -10.26 -18.68
C LEU A 41 3.45 -10.55 -19.79
N PRO A 42 3.02 -10.72 -21.03
CA PRO A 42 3.88 -11.16 -22.15
C PRO A 42 5.16 -10.33 -22.34
N HIS A 43 5.07 -9.01 -22.10
CA HIS A 43 6.16 -8.07 -22.27
C HIS A 43 6.52 -7.33 -20.96
N ALA A 44 6.28 -7.95 -19.80
CA ALA A 44 6.60 -7.35 -18.50
C ALA A 44 8.08 -6.88 -18.39
N PRO A 45 9.10 -7.63 -18.89
CA PRO A 45 10.48 -7.15 -18.88
C PRO A 45 10.70 -5.86 -19.66
N GLN A 46 10.01 -5.66 -20.79
CA GLN A 46 10.07 -4.44 -21.60
C GLN A 46 9.42 -3.26 -20.87
N GLY A 47 8.26 -3.49 -20.23
CA GLY A 47 7.62 -2.51 -19.37
C GLY A 47 8.53 -2.09 -18.20
N GLU A 48 9.19 -3.05 -17.55
CA GLU A 48 10.18 -2.75 -16.51
C GLU A 48 11.39 -1.97 -17.04
N ALA A 49 11.89 -2.30 -18.23
CA ALA A 49 13.01 -1.60 -18.84
C ALA A 49 12.64 -0.12 -19.11
N MET A 50 11.43 0.15 -19.60
CA MET A 50 10.92 1.51 -19.77
C MET A 50 10.88 2.25 -18.43
N LEU A 51 10.33 1.63 -17.36
CA LEU A 51 10.28 2.25 -16.03
C LEU A 51 11.67 2.58 -15.49
N ARG A 52 12.63 1.66 -15.64
CA ARG A 52 14.03 1.88 -15.23
C ARG A 52 14.70 3.02 -16.02
N SER A 53 14.42 3.14 -17.33
CA SER A 53 14.92 4.27 -18.13
C SER A 53 14.38 5.63 -17.66
N LEU A 54 13.20 5.63 -17.02
CA LEU A 54 12.60 6.80 -16.37
C LEU A 54 13.09 6.98 -14.90
N GLY A 55 14.03 6.16 -14.43
CA GLY A 55 14.62 6.26 -13.09
C GLY A 55 13.78 5.62 -11.97
N TYR A 56 12.84 4.73 -12.30
CA TYR A 56 12.06 4.01 -11.30
C TYR A 56 12.76 2.72 -10.85
N ASP A 57 12.84 2.49 -9.55
CA ASP A 57 13.09 1.15 -9.02
C ASP A 57 11.88 0.27 -9.27
N THR A 58 12.10 -0.99 -9.66
CA THR A 58 10.99 -1.93 -9.89
C THR A 58 11.02 -3.08 -8.89
N ALA A 59 9.85 -3.50 -8.43
CA ALA A 59 9.71 -4.65 -7.55
C ALA A 59 8.37 -5.36 -7.76
N VAL A 60 8.33 -6.66 -7.44
CA VAL A 60 7.09 -7.45 -7.37
C VAL A 60 6.74 -7.67 -5.91
N ARG A 61 5.51 -7.30 -5.51
CA ARG A 61 5.03 -7.49 -4.14
C ARG A 61 4.33 -8.84 -3.97
N HIS A 62 4.30 -9.30 -2.71
CA HIS A 62 3.66 -10.57 -2.33
C HIS A 62 2.21 -10.42 -1.85
N SER A 63 1.76 -9.19 -1.61
CA SER A 63 0.35 -8.88 -1.32
C SER A 63 -0.48 -8.84 -2.61
N GLY A 64 -1.79 -8.92 -2.50
CA GLY A 64 -2.70 -8.79 -3.64
C GLY A 64 -2.62 -7.44 -4.36
N GLY A 65 -3.35 -7.33 -5.46
CA GLY A 65 -3.46 -6.13 -6.28
C GLY A 65 -2.53 -6.09 -7.48
N ALA A 66 -2.63 -5.02 -8.26
CA ALA A 66 -1.92 -4.76 -9.50
C ALA A 66 -0.85 -3.66 -9.32
N ALA A 67 -0.33 -3.13 -10.41
CA ALA A 67 0.75 -2.14 -10.41
C ALA A 67 0.40 -0.85 -9.66
N VAL A 68 1.37 -0.33 -8.89
CA VAL A 68 1.27 0.93 -8.14
C VAL A 68 2.57 1.71 -8.27
N PRO A 69 2.53 2.96 -8.78
CA PRO A 69 3.68 3.85 -8.75
C PRO A 69 3.83 4.45 -7.35
N LEU A 70 5.05 4.50 -6.86
CA LEU A 70 5.42 5.11 -5.59
C LEU A 70 6.40 6.26 -5.84
N ASP A 71 6.16 7.38 -5.22
CA ASP A 71 7.04 8.54 -5.20
C ASP A 71 6.96 9.25 -3.84
N ALA A 72 7.62 10.39 -3.70
CA ALA A 72 7.65 11.14 -2.46
C ALA A 72 6.26 11.61 -1.97
N GLY A 73 5.28 11.73 -2.88
CA GLY A 73 3.90 12.12 -2.58
C GLY A 73 2.98 10.94 -2.22
N VAL A 74 3.47 9.69 -2.28
CA VAL A 74 2.69 8.50 -1.92
C VAL A 74 3.11 8.00 -0.55
N VAL A 75 2.17 7.96 0.39
CA VAL A 75 2.37 7.38 1.71
C VAL A 75 1.93 5.92 1.69
N ASN A 76 2.80 5.02 2.12
CA ASN A 76 2.46 3.63 2.38
C ASN A 76 2.23 3.46 3.88
N LEU A 77 1.15 2.79 4.23
CA LEU A 77 0.70 2.54 5.58
C LEU A 77 0.44 1.06 5.75
N SER A 78 1.11 0.41 6.69
CA SER A 78 0.88 -0.98 7.06
C SER A 78 0.40 -1.06 8.50
N LEU A 79 -0.78 -1.65 8.72
CA LEU A 79 -1.22 -2.11 10.04
C LEU A 79 -0.91 -3.60 10.16
N ILE A 80 -0.14 -3.94 11.17
CA ILE A 80 0.30 -5.30 11.46
C ILE A 80 -0.33 -5.72 12.78
N LEU A 81 -1.26 -6.68 12.71
CA LEU A 81 -2.13 -7.04 13.82
C LEU A 81 -2.09 -8.55 14.08
N PRO A 82 -2.11 -8.99 15.35
CA PRO A 82 -2.25 -10.40 15.68
C PRO A 82 -3.67 -10.87 15.39
N PHE A 83 -3.86 -12.15 15.08
CA PHE A 83 -5.19 -12.74 15.12
C PHE A 83 -5.70 -12.82 16.57
N SER A 84 -6.98 -12.52 16.77
CA SER A 84 -7.61 -12.73 18.07
C SER A 84 -7.62 -14.23 18.38
N SER A 85 -7.12 -14.60 19.57
CA SER A 85 -7.16 -15.98 20.07
C SER A 85 -8.54 -16.39 20.60
N THR A 86 -9.47 -15.42 20.78
CA THR A 86 -10.75 -15.62 21.48
C THR A 86 -11.96 -15.18 20.66
N GLY A 87 -11.77 -14.73 19.41
CA GLY A 87 -12.83 -14.19 18.55
C GLY A 87 -13.41 -15.21 17.55
N PRO A 88 -14.47 -14.83 16.81
CA PRO A 88 -14.98 -15.61 15.69
C PRO A 88 -13.87 -15.84 14.63
N ALA A 89 -14.13 -16.77 13.70
CA ALA A 89 -13.21 -17.03 12.59
C ALA A 89 -12.81 -15.72 11.90
N PRO A 90 -11.54 -15.58 11.46
CA PRO A 90 -11.04 -14.35 10.86
C PRO A 90 -11.91 -13.91 9.68
N ASP A 91 -12.53 -12.73 9.78
CA ASP A 91 -13.32 -12.13 8.72
C ASP A 91 -12.44 -11.18 7.91
N PHE A 92 -12.24 -11.49 6.63
CA PHE A 92 -11.45 -10.67 5.72
C PHE A 92 -12.01 -9.25 5.58
N HIS A 93 -13.33 -9.09 5.59
CA HIS A 93 -13.97 -7.79 5.44
C HIS A 93 -13.73 -6.90 6.66
N GLN A 94 -13.88 -7.45 7.86
CA GLN A 94 -13.64 -6.70 9.10
C GLN A 94 -12.19 -6.20 9.21
N ASP A 95 -11.23 -6.98 8.74
CA ASP A 95 -9.84 -6.53 8.75
C ASP A 95 -9.63 -5.29 7.86
N PHE A 96 -10.24 -5.27 6.65
CA PHE A 96 -10.16 -4.09 5.77
C PHE A 96 -10.82 -2.86 6.38
N GLU A 97 -11.95 -3.03 7.08
CA GLU A 97 -12.68 -1.93 7.72
C GLU A 97 -11.83 -1.19 8.77
N ILE A 98 -10.90 -1.85 9.43
CA ILE A 98 -9.96 -1.19 10.36
C ILE A 98 -9.14 -0.11 9.63
N MET A 99 -8.63 -0.42 8.45
CA MET A 99 -7.86 0.54 7.66
C MET A 99 -8.74 1.63 7.07
N VAL A 100 -9.94 1.27 6.61
CA VAL A 100 -10.93 2.22 6.08
C VAL A 100 -11.28 3.25 7.17
N GLU A 101 -11.60 2.79 8.38
CA GLU A 101 -11.96 3.66 9.50
C GLU A 101 -10.79 4.56 9.92
N LEU A 102 -9.58 4.01 10.01
CA LEU A 102 -8.38 4.80 10.32
C LEU A 102 -8.20 5.95 9.34
N ILE A 103 -8.35 5.70 8.03
CA ILE A 103 -8.15 6.73 7.01
C ILE A 103 -9.32 7.74 7.02
N ARG A 104 -10.57 7.29 7.21
CA ARG A 104 -11.72 8.18 7.36
C ARG A 104 -11.57 9.12 8.55
N GLU A 105 -11.18 8.58 9.71
CA GLU A 105 -10.93 9.40 10.91
C GLU A 105 -9.79 10.40 10.69
N ALA A 106 -8.69 9.98 10.06
CA ALA A 106 -7.57 10.87 9.74
C ALA A 106 -7.96 12.01 8.79
N LEU A 107 -8.97 11.81 7.94
CA LEU A 107 -9.47 12.80 6.99
C LEU A 107 -10.72 13.55 7.47
N ARG A 108 -11.27 13.23 8.64
CA ARG A 108 -12.51 13.85 9.18
C ARG A 108 -12.43 15.37 9.18
N GLY A 109 -11.28 15.94 9.56
CA GLY A 109 -11.06 17.39 9.61
C GLY A 109 -11.12 18.09 8.24
N THR A 110 -11.10 17.35 7.13
CA THR A 110 -11.20 17.93 5.78
C THR A 110 -12.64 18.23 5.36
N GLY A 111 -13.64 17.66 6.05
CA GLY A 111 -15.05 17.77 5.70
C GLY A 111 -15.45 17.01 4.44
N GLN A 112 -14.55 16.25 3.83
CA GLN A 112 -14.83 15.44 2.63
C GLN A 112 -15.44 14.09 3.00
N ASN A 113 -16.35 13.61 2.14
CA ASN A 113 -16.88 12.25 2.26
C ASN A 113 -15.92 11.26 1.61
N VAL A 114 -15.50 10.24 2.37
CA VAL A 114 -14.63 9.16 1.89
C VAL A 114 -15.48 7.94 1.60
N ASP A 115 -15.64 7.64 0.32
CA ASP A 115 -16.39 6.49 -0.17
C ASP A 115 -15.49 5.25 -0.29
N THR A 116 -16.07 4.05 -0.13
CA THR A 116 -15.40 2.77 -0.29
C THR A 116 -15.99 2.03 -1.47
N GLY A 117 -15.13 1.48 -2.33
CA GLY A 117 -15.56 0.70 -3.49
C GLY A 117 -14.56 0.76 -4.65
N GLU A 118 -14.67 -0.18 -5.56
CA GLU A 118 -13.85 -0.20 -6.77
C GLU A 118 -14.20 0.99 -7.67
N ILE A 119 -13.17 1.71 -8.14
CA ILE A 119 -13.30 2.81 -9.08
C ILE A 119 -12.92 2.34 -10.48
N ALA A 120 -13.87 2.40 -11.40
CA ALA A 120 -13.64 2.02 -12.79
C ALA A 120 -12.50 2.85 -13.40
N GLY A 121 -11.61 2.19 -14.15
CA GLY A 121 -10.45 2.82 -14.77
C GLY A 121 -9.30 3.17 -13.82
N ALA A 122 -9.44 2.97 -12.51
CA ALA A 122 -8.35 3.22 -11.57
C ALA A 122 -7.29 2.09 -11.63
N PHE A 123 -6.03 2.44 -11.45
CA PHE A 123 -4.98 1.45 -11.31
C PHE A 123 -5.11 0.69 -9.98
N CYS A 124 -4.63 -0.57 -9.97
CA CYS A 124 -4.71 -1.46 -8.82
C CYS A 124 -6.12 -1.51 -8.22
N PRO A 125 -7.16 -1.88 -9.00
CA PRO A 125 -8.55 -1.87 -8.53
C PRO A 125 -8.77 -2.85 -7.38
N GLY A 126 -9.63 -2.48 -6.44
CA GLY A 126 -9.99 -3.30 -5.29
C GLY A 126 -11.29 -2.86 -4.64
N THR A 127 -12.01 -3.82 -4.04
CA THR A 127 -13.32 -3.61 -3.39
C THR A 127 -13.27 -2.61 -2.22
N PHE A 128 -12.10 -2.47 -1.60
CA PHE A 128 -11.86 -1.56 -0.48
C PHE A 128 -11.04 -0.32 -0.88
N ASP A 129 -11.04 0.03 -2.15
CA ASP A 129 -10.46 1.30 -2.58
C ASP A 129 -11.20 2.47 -1.94
N LEU A 130 -10.45 3.55 -1.62
CA LEU A 130 -11.06 4.77 -1.09
C LEU A 130 -11.00 5.88 -2.14
N SER A 131 -12.11 6.61 -2.22
CA SER A 131 -12.30 7.71 -3.15
C SER A 131 -12.98 8.91 -2.51
N ILE A 132 -12.79 10.08 -3.10
CA ILE A 132 -13.52 11.31 -2.80
C ILE A 132 -14.07 11.81 -4.13
N GLY A 133 -15.38 12.04 -4.21
CA GLY A 133 -16.03 12.49 -5.43
C GLY A 133 -15.83 11.56 -6.64
N GLY A 134 -15.68 10.24 -6.40
CA GLY A 134 -15.48 9.23 -7.43
C GLY A 134 -14.04 9.11 -7.94
N LEU A 135 -13.07 9.84 -7.37
CA LEU A 135 -11.65 9.75 -7.73
C LEU A 135 -10.88 8.99 -6.65
N LYS A 136 -10.23 7.90 -7.04
CA LYS A 136 -9.46 7.07 -6.14
C LYS A 136 -8.20 7.79 -5.65
N PHE A 137 -8.00 7.79 -4.34
CA PHE A 137 -6.76 8.27 -3.72
C PHE A 137 -6.03 7.20 -2.90
N CYS A 138 -6.69 6.06 -2.62
CA CYS A 138 -6.12 4.99 -1.81
C CYS A 138 -6.54 3.62 -2.33
N GLY A 139 -5.61 2.68 -2.29
CA GLY A 139 -5.89 1.26 -2.49
C GLY A 139 -5.43 0.45 -1.30
N ILE A 140 -6.21 -0.56 -0.90
CA ILE A 140 -5.96 -1.37 0.28
C ILE A 140 -5.78 -2.84 -0.13
N ALA A 141 -4.78 -3.50 0.42
CA ALA A 141 -4.51 -4.92 0.24
C ALA A 141 -4.24 -5.60 1.58
N GLN A 142 -4.47 -6.89 1.66
CA GLN A 142 -4.20 -7.69 2.86
C GLN A 142 -3.25 -8.82 2.55
N ARG A 143 -2.42 -9.16 3.55
CA ARG A 143 -1.59 -10.35 3.56
C ARG A 143 -1.70 -11.04 4.91
N ARG A 144 -2.03 -12.31 4.91
CA ARG A 144 -2.14 -13.12 6.12
C ARG A 144 -0.93 -14.04 6.28
N GLN A 145 -0.47 -14.16 7.51
CA GLN A 145 0.47 -15.17 7.98
C GLN A 145 -0.26 -16.12 8.97
N ARG A 146 0.46 -17.04 9.57
CA ARG A 146 -0.17 -18.07 10.44
C ARG A 146 -0.86 -17.49 11.69
N LYS A 147 -0.26 -16.45 12.32
CA LYS A 147 -0.71 -15.94 13.63
C LYS A 147 -1.00 -14.42 13.62
N ALA A 148 -0.73 -13.76 12.51
CA ALA A 148 -0.90 -12.32 12.36
C ALA A 148 -1.21 -11.98 10.89
N PHE A 149 -1.64 -10.75 10.65
CA PHE A 149 -1.92 -10.25 9.31
C PHE A 149 -1.45 -8.82 9.14
N ILE A 150 -1.29 -8.42 7.89
CA ILE A 150 -0.90 -7.08 7.48
C ILE A 150 -2.02 -6.52 6.61
N ILE A 151 -2.51 -5.34 6.94
CA ILE A 151 -3.35 -4.53 6.05
C ILE A 151 -2.45 -3.42 5.51
N GLN A 152 -2.28 -3.36 4.21
CA GLN A 152 -1.43 -2.39 3.53
C GLN A 152 -2.28 -1.43 2.71
N ALA A 153 -2.04 -0.14 2.86
CA ALA A 153 -2.63 0.90 2.03
C ALA A 153 -1.53 1.73 1.37
N PHE A 154 -1.74 2.10 0.11
CA PHE A 154 -1.04 3.24 -0.47
C PHE A 154 -2.01 4.41 -0.54
N ILE A 155 -1.55 5.59 -0.17
CA ILE A 155 -2.33 6.82 -0.19
C ILE A 155 -1.61 7.83 -1.09
N ILE A 156 -2.29 8.29 -2.13
CA ILE A 156 -1.81 9.38 -2.98
C ILE A 156 -2.07 10.67 -2.21
N ALA A 157 -1.06 11.15 -1.46
CA ALA A 157 -1.21 12.34 -0.63
C ALA A 157 -0.91 13.63 -1.41
N GLU A 158 0.15 13.66 -2.20
CA GLU A 158 0.60 14.83 -2.95
C GLU A 158 0.84 14.53 -4.43
N GLY A 159 0.92 15.58 -5.25
CA GLY A 159 1.18 15.52 -6.68
C GLY A 159 -0.01 14.99 -7.48
N SER A 160 0.14 14.84 -8.78
CA SER A 160 -0.96 14.52 -9.68
C SER A 160 -1.32 13.04 -9.69
N GLY A 161 -2.58 12.72 -9.35
CA GLY A 161 -3.13 11.37 -9.51
C GLY A 161 -3.18 10.96 -10.98
N SER A 162 -3.54 11.89 -11.88
CA SER A 162 -3.64 11.61 -13.31
C SER A 162 -2.30 11.30 -13.98
N GLU A 163 -1.20 11.90 -13.55
CA GLU A 163 0.14 11.58 -14.06
C GLU A 163 0.56 10.15 -13.66
N ARG A 164 0.26 9.75 -12.43
CA ARG A 164 0.49 8.38 -11.97
C ARG A 164 -0.34 7.37 -12.75
N ALA A 165 -1.61 7.68 -13.04
CA ALA A 165 -2.45 6.82 -13.85
C ALA A 165 -1.91 6.69 -15.29
N ARG A 166 -1.42 7.79 -15.91
CA ARG A 166 -0.77 7.73 -17.23
C ARG A 166 0.49 6.87 -17.22
N LEU A 167 1.32 6.96 -16.16
CA LEU A 167 2.51 6.12 -16.03
C LEU A 167 2.13 4.63 -15.95
N VAL A 168 1.13 4.29 -15.15
CA VAL A 168 0.65 2.90 -15.05
C VAL A 168 0.07 2.42 -16.38
N ARG A 169 -0.70 3.26 -17.07
CA ARG A 169 -1.20 2.95 -18.42
C ARG A 169 -0.06 2.68 -19.38
N SER A 170 0.96 3.54 -19.43
CA SER A 170 2.13 3.36 -20.31
C SER A 170 2.87 2.04 -20.02
N PHE A 171 2.93 1.62 -18.76
CA PHE A 171 3.47 0.31 -18.41
C PHE A 171 2.62 -0.80 -19.02
N TYR A 172 1.29 -0.78 -18.87
CA TYR A 172 0.41 -1.82 -19.40
C TYR A 172 0.34 -1.81 -20.94
N ASP A 173 0.40 -0.65 -21.59
CA ASP A 173 0.45 -0.54 -23.05
C ASP A 173 1.64 -1.33 -23.64
N ILE A 174 2.76 -1.39 -22.90
CA ILE A 174 3.94 -2.19 -23.28
C ILE A 174 3.82 -3.62 -22.76
N ALA A 175 3.67 -3.77 -21.45
CA ALA A 175 3.77 -5.07 -20.76
C ALA A 175 2.67 -6.04 -21.17
N ALA A 176 1.47 -5.53 -21.46
CA ALA A 176 0.29 -6.32 -21.81
C ALA A 176 0.01 -6.38 -23.31
N ALA A 177 0.92 -5.92 -24.18
CA ALA A 177 0.71 -5.95 -25.62
C ALA A 177 0.41 -7.40 -26.08
N GLY A 178 -0.76 -7.60 -26.72
CA GLY A 178 -1.25 -8.91 -27.17
C GLY A 178 -1.88 -9.80 -26.07
N ALA A 179 -1.96 -9.33 -24.82
CA ALA A 179 -2.66 -10.04 -23.75
C ALA A 179 -4.19 -9.81 -23.81
N ASP A 180 -4.94 -10.73 -23.21
CA ASP A 180 -6.38 -10.54 -23.00
C ASP A 180 -6.62 -9.33 -22.07
N PRO A 181 -7.45 -8.33 -22.44
CA PRO A 181 -7.79 -7.18 -21.60
C PRO A 181 -8.33 -7.51 -20.21
N LYS A 182 -8.80 -8.72 -19.98
CA LYS A 182 -9.25 -9.20 -18.66
C LYS A 182 -8.10 -9.53 -17.70
N GLN A 183 -6.87 -9.59 -18.18
CA GLN A 183 -5.69 -9.97 -17.38
C GLN A 183 -5.05 -8.81 -16.65
N TYR A 184 -5.36 -7.57 -17.01
CA TYR A 184 -4.78 -6.37 -16.44
C TYR A 184 -5.79 -5.21 -16.35
N PRO A 185 -5.58 -4.22 -15.47
CA PRO A 185 -6.47 -3.06 -15.37
C PRO A 185 -6.41 -2.17 -16.62
N LEU A 186 -7.55 -1.80 -17.15
CA LEU A 186 -7.66 -0.77 -18.19
C LEU A 186 -7.64 0.61 -17.50
N VAL A 187 -6.47 1.22 -17.41
CA VAL A 187 -6.26 2.45 -16.63
C VAL A 187 -6.64 3.70 -17.41
N GLU A 188 -7.44 4.57 -16.77
CA GLU A 188 -7.86 5.87 -17.28
C GLU A 188 -7.19 6.99 -16.46
N ALA A 189 -6.72 8.06 -17.15
CA ALA A 189 -5.96 9.12 -16.52
C ALA A 189 -6.74 9.94 -15.48
N ASN A 190 -8.06 10.01 -15.61
CA ASN A 190 -8.97 10.80 -14.78
C ASN A 190 -9.68 9.98 -13.70
N SER A 191 -9.19 8.79 -13.37
CA SER A 191 -9.79 7.89 -12.38
C SER A 191 -9.19 8.03 -10.97
N THR A 192 -8.05 8.74 -10.86
CA THR A 192 -7.31 8.89 -9.60
C THR A 192 -6.90 10.33 -9.35
N ALA A 193 -6.87 10.73 -8.08
CA ALA A 193 -6.39 12.04 -7.65
C ALA A 193 -5.65 11.91 -6.31
N SER A 194 -4.89 12.93 -5.92
CA SER A 194 -4.24 13.00 -4.60
C SER A 194 -5.14 13.68 -3.57
N LEU A 195 -4.82 13.50 -2.28
CA LEU A 195 -5.46 14.24 -1.20
C LEU A 195 -5.25 15.76 -1.36
N GLU A 196 -4.12 16.19 -1.89
CA GLU A 196 -3.83 17.58 -2.22
C GLU A 196 -4.81 18.13 -3.28
N GLU A 197 -5.20 17.32 -4.26
CA GLU A 197 -6.16 17.70 -5.30
C GLU A 197 -7.62 17.66 -4.80
N LEU A 198 -7.93 16.79 -3.81
CA LEU A 198 -9.29 16.49 -3.37
C LEU A 198 -9.70 17.18 -2.08
N THR A 199 -8.75 17.67 -1.29
CA THR A 199 -9.00 18.17 0.06
C THR A 199 -8.21 19.45 0.34
N ASN A 200 -8.46 20.02 1.52
CA ASN A 200 -7.66 21.10 2.08
C ASN A 200 -6.62 20.61 3.11
N ILE A 201 -6.30 19.31 3.13
CA ILE A 201 -5.29 18.76 4.02
C ILE A 201 -3.90 19.27 3.62
N GLY A 202 -3.33 20.11 4.42
CA GLY A 202 -2.11 20.82 4.05
C GLY A 202 -2.41 22.07 3.20
N THR A 203 -1.75 23.16 3.53
CA THR A 203 -1.83 24.41 2.75
C THR A 203 -0.72 24.45 1.73
N GLY A 204 -1.05 24.31 0.44
CA GLY A 204 -0.15 24.50 -0.68
C GLY A 204 1.03 23.51 -0.72
N GLN A 205 0.89 22.40 -1.38
CA GLN A 205 1.92 21.41 -1.70
C GLN A 205 2.58 20.68 -0.52
N ASN A 206 1.84 20.36 0.55
CA ASN A 206 2.39 19.58 1.67
C ASN A 206 1.30 18.76 2.38
N ALA A 207 0.61 17.88 1.66
CA ALA A 207 -0.44 17.03 2.23
C ALA A 207 0.11 15.78 2.95
N VAL A 208 1.32 15.33 2.60
CA VAL A 208 1.97 14.15 3.19
C VAL A 208 2.14 14.30 4.70
N HIS A 209 2.73 15.39 5.16
CA HIS A 209 3.03 15.55 6.57
C HIS A 209 1.76 15.66 7.44
N PRO A 210 0.79 16.52 7.13
CA PRO A 210 -0.48 16.58 7.87
C PRO A 210 -1.22 15.24 7.88
N PHE A 211 -1.26 14.52 6.77
CA PHE A 211 -1.87 13.19 6.72
C PHE A 211 -1.19 12.19 7.68
N ILE A 212 0.15 12.14 7.67
CA ILE A 212 0.91 11.27 8.60
C ILE A 212 0.64 11.65 10.06
N VAL A 213 0.56 12.95 10.37
CA VAL A 213 0.24 13.43 11.73
C VAL A 213 -1.17 12.99 12.12
N ALA A 214 -2.17 13.20 11.26
CA ALA A 214 -3.55 12.80 11.52
C ALA A 214 -3.67 11.29 11.77
N VAL A 215 -3.02 10.44 10.94
CA VAL A 215 -3.00 8.98 11.16
C VAL A 215 -2.42 8.63 12.54
N LYS A 216 -1.30 9.26 12.94
CA LYS A 216 -0.70 9.02 14.25
C LYS A 216 -1.60 9.46 15.41
N GLU A 217 -2.32 10.55 15.25
CA GLU A 217 -3.27 11.05 16.26
C GLU A 217 -4.46 10.10 16.43
N VAL A 218 -5.02 9.60 15.33
CA VAL A 218 -6.10 8.61 15.39
C VAL A 218 -5.62 7.34 16.09
N ILE A 219 -4.47 6.78 15.72
CA ILE A 219 -3.93 5.58 16.38
C ILE A 219 -3.72 5.82 17.87
N ARG A 220 -3.22 6.99 18.27
CA ARG A 220 -3.06 7.34 19.69
C ARG A 220 -4.38 7.44 20.41
N SER A 221 -5.44 7.95 19.75
CA SER A 221 -6.78 8.05 20.36
C SER A 221 -7.45 6.70 20.59
N TRP A 222 -7.08 5.68 19.80
CA TRP A 222 -7.60 4.32 19.94
C TRP A 222 -6.95 3.51 21.07
N GLN A 223 -5.92 4.05 21.72
CA GLN A 223 -5.12 3.34 22.71
C GLN A 223 -4.93 4.19 23.97
N SER A 224 -4.85 3.53 25.11
CA SER A 224 -4.43 4.21 26.34
C SER A 224 -2.91 4.43 26.38
N GLY A 225 -2.46 5.45 27.10
CA GLY A 225 -1.03 5.70 27.30
C GLY A 225 -0.31 4.52 27.97
N LYS A 226 -1.00 3.75 28.82
CA LYS A 226 -0.48 2.53 29.47
C LYS A 226 -0.24 1.44 28.42
N GLU A 227 -1.21 1.16 27.55
CA GLU A 227 -1.08 0.17 26.48
C GLU A 227 0.06 0.51 25.52
N LEU A 228 0.20 1.79 25.14
CA LEU A 228 1.32 2.25 24.31
C LEU A 228 2.68 2.01 24.99
N THR A 229 2.81 2.29 26.29
CA THR A 229 4.04 2.09 27.04
C THR A 229 4.38 0.59 27.14
N GLU A 230 3.40 -0.25 27.42
CA GLU A 230 3.57 -1.70 27.47
C GLU A 230 3.93 -2.28 26.10
N ALA A 231 3.30 -1.82 25.02
CA ALA A 231 3.63 -2.22 23.66
C ALA A 231 5.06 -1.81 23.29
N ALA A 232 5.45 -0.58 23.59
CA ALA A 232 6.80 -0.08 23.33
C ALA A 232 7.88 -0.88 24.07
N SER A 233 7.63 -1.30 25.32
CA SER A 233 8.56 -2.11 26.10
C SER A 233 8.81 -3.51 25.53
N ARG A 234 7.85 -4.04 24.75
CA ARG A 234 7.94 -5.37 24.11
C ARG A 234 8.37 -5.30 22.65
N PHE A 235 8.46 -4.10 22.09
CA PHE A 235 8.82 -3.93 20.70
C PHE A 235 10.33 -4.08 20.50
N THR A 236 10.71 -4.94 19.55
CA THR A 236 12.09 -5.05 19.08
C THR A 236 12.15 -4.85 17.59
N MET A 237 12.92 -3.89 17.14
CA MET A 237 13.12 -3.63 15.73
C MET A 237 13.98 -4.75 15.11
N PRO A 238 13.55 -5.37 13.99
CA PRO A 238 14.39 -6.32 13.24
C PRO A 238 15.72 -5.69 12.83
N GLY A 239 16.80 -6.48 12.90
CA GLY A 239 18.13 -6.03 12.50
C GLY A 239 18.22 -5.72 10.99
N THR A 240 19.05 -4.76 10.62
CA THR A 240 19.22 -4.35 9.21
C THR A 240 19.59 -5.53 8.30
N GLU A 241 20.46 -6.43 8.78
CA GLU A 241 20.87 -7.60 8.02
C GLU A 241 19.72 -8.61 7.85
N GLU A 242 18.93 -8.82 8.89
CA GLU A 242 17.74 -9.67 8.83
C GLU A 242 16.73 -9.16 7.79
N ILE A 243 16.51 -7.84 7.74
CA ILE A 243 15.64 -7.20 6.73
C ILE A 243 16.23 -7.38 5.31
N ARG A 244 17.55 -7.25 5.14
CA ARG A 244 18.22 -7.46 3.84
C ARG A 244 18.08 -8.90 3.36
N VAL A 245 18.31 -9.87 4.22
CA VAL A 245 18.14 -11.30 3.92
C VAL A 245 16.70 -11.58 3.50
N MET A 246 15.72 -11.07 4.23
CA MET A 246 14.30 -11.20 3.89
C MET A 246 13.99 -10.55 2.54
N ALA A 247 14.48 -9.35 2.28
CA ALA A 247 14.28 -8.65 1.00
C ALA A 247 14.87 -9.45 -0.19
N GLU A 248 16.03 -10.09 -0.01
CA GLU A 248 16.62 -10.93 -1.04
C GLU A 248 15.81 -12.22 -1.26
N GLN A 249 15.33 -12.86 -0.21
CA GLN A 249 14.40 -14.00 -0.32
C GLN A 249 13.12 -13.63 -1.09
N MET A 250 12.57 -12.44 -0.81
CA MET A 250 11.41 -11.93 -1.54
C MET A 250 11.72 -11.70 -3.03
N ARG A 251 12.90 -11.17 -3.35
CA ARG A 251 13.34 -10.95 -4.73
C ARG A 251 13.49 -12.25 -5.50
N GLN A 252 14.04 -13.27 -4.86
CA GLN A 252 14.31 -14.57 -5.51
C GLN A 252 13.02 -15.35 -5.82
N ARG A 253 11.96 -15.20 -5.04
CA ARG A 253 10.68 -15.89 -5.26
C ARG A 253 10.08 -15.65 -6.65
N TYR A 254 10.37 -14.53 -7.30
CA TYR A 254 9.80 -14.17 -8.60
C TYR A 254 10.83 -14.15 -9.75
N LYS A 255 12.13 -14.24 -9.45
CA LYS A 255 13.16 -14.43 -10.47
C LYS A 255 13.17 -15.83 -11.09
N GLY A 256 12.59 -16.82 -10.42
CA GLY A 256 12.59 -18.22 -10.86
C GLY A 256 11.50 -18.62 -11.85
N ASN A 257 10.57 -17.73 -12.22
CA ASN A 257 9.45 -18.04 -13.11
C ASN A 257 9.60 -17.43 -14.52
N SER A 258 10.77 -16.96 -14.89
CA SER A 258 11.10 -16.55 -16.27
C SER A 258 11.79 -17.73 -16.96
N ILE A 259 11.02 -18.74 -17.38
CA ILE A 259 11.41 -19.76 -18.37
C ILE A 259 10.55 -19.54 -19.60
#